data_9fc308cd1bc08ee636b7b275355c3d90
#
_entry.id   9fc308cd1bc08ee636b7b275355c3d90
#
_cell.length_a   1.000
_cell.length_b   1.000
_cell.length_c   1.000
_cell.angle_alpha   90.00
_cell.angle_beta   90.00
_cell.angle_gamma   90.00
#
_symmetry.space_group_name_H-M   'P 1'
#
loop_
_entity.id
_entity.type
_entity.pdbx_description
1 polymer ?
#
loop_
_entity_poly.entity_id
_entity_poly.type
_entity_poly.pdbx_seq_one_letter_code
_entity_poly.pdbx_strand_id
1 'polypeptide(L)'
;MNTPLPTPPAPQTRSDPTPNQHFPYWRMNLRILPLANLLTSMGFAMSFPFLPIMVRDLGIHDHLETWVGNMMMVFYIISFLCGPIWGGIADHFGRKIMVLRAMLGMGIFMSLIPLATTPLYFAFLFCLVGFFNGSSMSAQSLMVANTPPKKLGIALSSLQTAVLVGQTLGPVVATVAVSVVFQPQWLFWLSGAVMLLASVLVIRLVKEVKQLAPGPWKPDWIGSLSTLLKVPRIGALFFLGFMNAALGSGNITILSVYVLQLLTIDPLAKGSPAFWIGAVAMGLAVSSVISLTLCGRLIDRIKPERVLLYSIAGAGLSQIPLLFLHTPLQLVICRVAFGLSASLMLPCIIRLLKSYAPHGMDARAISYATAFQFIAIGLAPFSAGLIGPALGLRWYFALTVAMSLLAFLFWLYCLTNKKTT
;
A
#
# COMPACT_ATOMS: atom_id res chain seq x y z
N MET A 1 30.36 -38.43 61.99
CA MET A 1 29.50 -37.24 62.11
C MET A 1 29.29 -36.64 60.74
N ASN A 2 28.17 -36.99 60.06
CA ASN A 2 27.82 -36.47 58.71
C ASN A 2 26.82 -35.33 58.89
N THR A 3 27.27 -34.11 58.71
CA THR A 3 26.38 -32.97 58.62
C THR A 3 25.72 -32.94 57.20
N PRO A 4 24.40 -32.90 57.10
CA PRO A 4 23.73 -32.77 55.76
C PRO A 4 24.01 -31.41 55.17
N LEU A 5 24.33 -31.41 53.85
CA LEU A 5 24.45 -30.20 53.05
C LEU A 5 23.14 -29.38 53.00
N PRO A 6 23.20 -28.04 53.05
CA PRO A 6 22.00 -27.23 52.99
C PRO A 6 21.29 -27.40 51.64
N THR A 7 19.99 -27.68 51.68
CA THR A 7 19.13 -27.76 50.50
C THR A 7 19.13 -26.42 49.75
N PRO A 8 19.26 -26.42 48.40
CA PRO A 8 19.19 -25.19 47.63
C PRO A 8 17.80 -24.52 47.78
N PRO A 9 17.74 -23.18 47.85
CA PRO A 9 16.46 -22.49 48.01
C PRO A 9 15.55 -22.82 46.81
N ALA A 10 14.28 -23.12 47.12
CA ALA A 10 13.26 -23.39 46.13
C ALA A 10 13.21 -22.27 45.04
N PRO A 11 13.06 -22.60 43.76
CA PRO A 11 12.98 -21.61 42.72
C PRO A 11 11.80 -20.68 43.03
N GLN A 12 12.13 -19.40 43.27
CA GLN A 12 11.09 -18.34 43.39
C GLN A 12 10.30 -18.34 42.11
N THR A 13 9.06 -18.78 42.13
CA THR A 13 8.08 -18.59 41.07
C THR A 13 7.90 -17.08 40.92
N ARG A 14 8.68 -16.47 40.03
CA ARG A 14 8.37 -15.14 39.54
C ARG A 14 6.97 -15.24 38.94
N SER A 15 5.98 -14.73 39.64
CA SER A 15 4.65 -14.50 39.11
C SER A 15 4.84 -13.68 37.85
N ASP A 16 4.51 -14.26 36.67
CA ASP A 16 4.53 -13.52 35.42
C ASP A 16 3.75 -12.21 35.62
N PRO A 17 4.38 -11.04 35.40
CA PRO A 17 3.69 -9.78 35.61
C PRO A 17 2.47 -9.76 34.71
N THR A 18 1.31 -9.40 35.30
CA THR A 18 0.05 -9.33 34.56
C THR A 18 0.26 -8.51 33.28
N PRO A 19 -0.29 -8.89 32.13
CA PRO A 19 -0.07 -8.24 30.83
C PRO A 19 -0.31 -6.72 30.84
N ASN A 20 -1.07 -6.22 31.81
CA ASN A 20 -1.35 -4.79 31.98
C ASN A 20 -0.20 -3.98 32.62
N GLN A 21 0.76 -4.63 33.30
CA GLN A 21 1.87 -3.89 33.95
C GLN A 21 2.95 -3.45 32.95
N HIS A 22 3.18 -4.20 31.86
CA HIS A 22 4.17 -3.86 30.83
C HIS A 22 3.59 -3.05 29.65
N PHE A 23 2.27 -3.09 29.41
CA PHE A 23 1.61 -2.48 28.27
C PHE A 23 0.37 -1.67 28.70
N PRO A 24 0.50 -0.60 29.50
CA PRO A 24 -0.65 0.07 30.13
C PRO A 24 -1.59 0.71 29.10
N TYR A 25 -1.10 1.12 27.92
CA TYR A 25 -1.86 1.90 26.93
C TYR A 25 -2.31 1.08 25.71
N TRP A 26 -2.07 -0.22 25.67
CA TRP A 26 -2.30 -1.04 24.47
C TRP A 26 -3.75 -1.01 23.96
N ARG A 27 -4.75 -0.98 24.86
CA ARG A 27 -6.17 -0.95 24.47
C ARG A 27 -6.56 0.36 23.80
N MET A 28 -6.03 1.48 24.26
CA MET A 28 -6.26 2.79 23.67
C MET A 28 -5.55 2.89 22.32
N ASN A 29 -4.29 2.49 22.27
CA ASN A 29 -3.50 2.47 21.02
C ASN A 29 -4.16 1.58 19.96
N LEU A 30 -4.74 0.43 20.36
CA LEU A 30 -5.46 -0.49 19.47
C LEU A 30 -6.70 0.15 18.82
N ARG A 31 -7.32 1.17 19.42
CA ARG A 31 -8.46 1.89 18.84
C ARG A 31 -8.02 3.08 18.01
N ILE A 32 -7.06 3.83 18.50
CA ILE A 32 -6.71 5.15 17.92
C ILE A 32 -5.75 5.00 16.73
N LEU A 33 -4.74 4.13 16.79
CA LEU A 33 -3.79 3.96 15.68
C LEU A 33 -4.44 3.44 14.39
N PRO A 34 -5.34 2.44 14.41
CA PRO A 34 -6.07 2.05 13.22
C PRO A 34 -6.92 3.19 12.66
N LEU A 35 -7.65 3.94 13.50
CA LEU A 35 -8.43 5.09 13.06
C LEU A 35 -7.57 6.15 12.39
N ALA A 36 -6.43 6.50 13.00
CA ALA A 36 -5.51 7.48 12.43
C ALA A 36 -4.90 6.99 11.10
N ASN A 37 -4.57 5.69 10.99
CA ASN A 37 -4.09 5.11 9.73
C ASN A 37 -5.19 5.04 8.66
N LEU A 38 -6.43 4.77 9.03
CA LEU A 38 -7.57 4.84 8.11
C LEU A 38 -7.68 6.24 7.51
N LEU A 39 -7.69 7.28 8.34
CA LEU A 39 -7.77 8.68 7.90
C LEU A 39 -6.59 9.04 7.00
N THR A 40 -5.36 8.68 7.38
CA THR A 40 -4.15 8.96 6.58
C THR A 40 -4.19 8.24 5.23
N SER A 41 -4.56 6.96 5.21
CA SER A 41 -4.67 6.17 3.98
C SER A 41 -5.82 6.64 3.09
N MET A 42 -6.92 7.08 3.67
CA MET A 42 -8.04 7.67 2.96
C MET A 42 -7.63 8.99 2.29
N GLY A 43 -6.99 9.90 3.05
CA GLY A 43 -6.48 11.15 2.49
C GLY A 43 -5.51 10.92 1.33
N PHE A 44 -4.59 9.97 1.47
CA PHE A 44 -3.67 9.62 0.40
C PHE A 44 -4.40 9.10 -0.85
N ALA A 45 -5.33 8.17 -0.68
CA ALA A 45 -6.06 7.55 -1.78
C ALA A 45 -7.05 8.51 -2.48
N MET A 46 -7.47 9.59 -1.82
CA MET A 46 -8.33 10.62 -2.42
C MET A 46 -7.61 11.41 -3.51
N SER A 47 -6.34 11.76 -3.31
CA SER A 47 -5.62 12.73 -4.16
C SER A 47 -4.94 12.08 -5.35
N PHE A 48 -4.43 10.87 -5.23
CA PHE A 48 -3.58 10.24 -6.23
C PHE A 48 -4.21 10.07 -7.61
N PRO A 49 -5.48 9.66 -7.75
CA PRO A 49 -6.12 9.56 -9.06
C PRO A 49 -6.22 10.92 -9.80
N PHE A 50 -6.22 12.02 -9.05
CA PHE A 50 -6.42 13.38 -9.60
C PHE A 50 -5.10 14.12 -9.88
N LEU A 51 -3.96 13.52 -9.57
CA LEU A 51 -2.63 14.06 -9.84
C LEU A 51 -2.44 14.48 -11.31
N PRO A 52 -2.86 13.69 -12.33
CA PRO A 52 -2.72 14.11 -13.73
C PRO A 52 -3.51 15.39 -14.08
N ILE A 53 -4.68 15.59 -13.48
CA ILE A 53 -5.47 16.82 -13.70
C ILE A 53 -4.69 18.02 -13.17
N MET A 54 -4.12 17.92 -11.96
CA MET A 54 -3.31 19.01 -11.39
C MET A 54 -2.09 19.35 -12.23
N VAL A 55 -1.39 18.35 -12.75
CA VAL A 55 -0.23 18.55 -13.64
C VAL A 55 -0.65 19.22 -14.95
N ARG A 56 -1.79 18.81 -15.51
CA ARG A 56 -2.36 19.42 -16.72
C ARG A 56 -2.76 20.88 -16.50
N ASP A 57 -3.41 21.18 -15.37
CA ASP A 57 -3.86 22.54 -15.03
C ASP A 57 -2.68 23.49 -14.79
N LEU A 58 -1.47 22.97 -14.52
CA LEU A 58 -0.22 23.71 -14.48
C LEU A 58 0.44 23.92 -15.86
N GLY A 59 -0.26 23.59 -16.95
CA GLY A 59 0.16 23.84 -18.33
C GLY A 59 0.90 22.69 -19.02
N ILE A 60 0.97 21.51 -18.41
CA ILE A 60 1.54 20.32 -19.04
C ILE A 60 0.44 19.57 -19.78
N HIS A 61 0.38 19.77 -21.10
CA HIS A 61 -0.58 19.11 -21.99
C HIS A 61 0.09 17.96 -22.76
N ASP A 62 1.32 18.17 -23.19
CA ASP A 62 2.11 17.18 -23.93
C ASP A 62 2.87 16.27 -22.98
N HIS A 63 2.92 14.99 -23.31
CA HIS A 63 3.64 13.97 -22.53
C HIS A 63 3.25 13.93 -21.04
N LEU A 64 1.95 14.13 -20.74
CA LEU A 64 1.40 14.13 -19.39
C LEU A 64 1.74 12.84 -18.62
N GLU A 65 1.67 11.69 -19.33
CA GLU A 65 2.03 10.38 -18.78
C GLU A 65 3.51 10.31 -18.34
N THR A 66 4.41 10.96 -19.06
CA THR A 66 5.84 11.02 -18.71
C THR A 66 6.05 11.82 -17.42
N TRP A 67 5.41 12.98 -17.30
CA TRP A 67 5.48 13.80 -16.11
C TRP A 67 4.94 13.07 -14.89
N VAL A 68 3.74 12.51 -15.00
CA VAL A 68 3.10 11.74 -13.93
C VAL A 68 3.93 10.52 -13.57
N GLY A 69 4.44 9.80 -14.56
CA GLY A 69 5.29 8.63 -14.39
C GLY A 69 6.57 8.94 -13.62
N ASN A 70 7.29 9.98 -14.03
CA ASN A 70 8.52 10.42 -13.38
C ASN A 70 8.26 10.86 -11.93
N MET A 71 7.21 11.64 -11.69
CA MET A 71 6.85 12.10 -10.34
C MET A 71 6.54 10.93 -9.42
N MET A 72 5.78 9.94 -9.90
CA MET A 72 5.46 8.73 -9.14
C MET A 72 6.71 7.91 -8.84
N MET A 73 7.59 7.72 -9.82
CA MET A 73 8.83 6.97 -9.64
C MET A 73 9.72 7.64 -8.58
N VAL A 74 9.93 8.95 -8.68
CA VAL A 74 10.75 9.71 -7.71
C VAL A 74 10.13 9.65 -6.32
N PHE A 75 8.80 9.82 -6.19
CA PHE A 75 8.08 9.68 -4.93
C PHE A 75 8.33 8.33 -4.26
N TYR A 76 8.20 7.22 -5.00
CA TYR A 76 8.36 5.89 -4.43
C TYR A 76 9.83 5.52 -4.18
N ILE A 77 10.78 6.01 -5.00
CA ILE A 77 12.22 5.87 -4.73
C ILE A 77 12.59 6.58 -3.43
N ILE A 78 12.16 7.84 -3.26
CA ILE A 78 12.41 8.59 -2.02
C ILE A 78 11.80 7.87 -0.82
N SER A 79 10.54 7.43 -0.93
CA SER A 79 9.86 6.70 0.14
C SER A 79 10.58 5.41 0.52
N PHE A 80 11.09 4.67 -0.47
CA PHE A 80 11.84 3.44 -0.27
C PHE A 80 13.19 3.70 0.40
N LEU A 81 13.96 4.69 -0.08
CA LEU A 81 15.28 5.01 0.47
C LEU A 81 15.20 5.60 1.88
N CYS A 82 14.16 6.38 2.15
CA CYS A 82 13.97 7.00 3.47
C CYS A 82 13.43 6.03 4.52
N GLY A 83 12.76 4.94 4.12
CA GLY A 83 12.17 3.96 5.04
C GLY A 83 13.15 3.44 6.09
N PRO A 84 14.32 2.93 5.71
CA PRO A 84 15.35 2.46 6.65
C PRO A 84 15.89 3.55 7.57
N ILE A 85 16.09 4.77 7.03
CA ILE A 85 16.58 5.92 7.80
C ILE A 85 15.60 6.24 8.93
N TRP A 86 14.33 6.33 8.59
CA TRP A 86 13.28 6.61 9.56
C TRP A 86 13.08 5.46 10.57
N GLY A 87 13.31 4.21 10.16
CA GLY A 87 13.33 3.05 11.06
C GLY A 87 14.41 3.17 12.13
N GLY A 88 15.63 3.50 11.73
CA GLY A 88 16.75 3.73 12.65
C GLY A 88 16.50 4.89 13.63
N ILE A 89 15.94 5.99 13.14
CA ILE A 89 15.58 7.14 13.97
C ILE A 89 14.47 6.78 14.97
N ALA A 90 13.52 5.92 14.57
CA ALA A 90 12.45 5.46 15.45
C ALA A 90 12.95 4.74 16.70
N ASP A 91 14.03 3.97 16.57
CA ASP A 91 14.59 3.20 17.69
C ASP A 91 15.27 4.12 18.74
N HIS A 92 15.76 5.30 18.33
CA HIS A 92 16.42 6.26 19.24
C HIS A 92 15.45 7.31 19.80
N PHE A 93 14.59 7.88 18.98
CA PHE A 93 13.74 9.02 19.36
C PHE A 93 12.33 8.60 19.80
N GLY A 94 11.95 7.36 19.52
CA GLY A 94 10.62 6.81 19.83
C GLY A 94 9.74 6.68 18.58
N ARG A 95 8.89 5.67 18.61
CA ARG A 95 8.06 5.27 17.47
C ARG A 95 6.85 6.17 17.26
N LYS A 96 6.29 6.74 18.36
CA LYS A 96 5.20 7.73 18.29
C LYS A 96 5.62 8.97 17.50
N ILE A 97 6.83 9.46 17.73
CA ILE A 97 7.37 10.63 17.02
C ILE A 97 7.47 10.35 15.51
N MET A 98 7.82 9.12 15.13
CA MET A 98 7.89 8.72 13.71
C MET A 98 6.51 8.63 13.05
N VAL A 99 5.49 8.17 13.76
CA VAL A 99 4.10 8.22 13.28
C VAL A 99 3.66 9.67 13.05
N LEU A 100 3.94 10.54 14.04
CA LEU A 100 3.60 11.97 13.96
C LEU A 100 4.33 12.67 12.82
N ARG A 101 5.64 12.46 12.70
CA ARG A 101 6.45 12.98 11.59
C ARG A 101 5.82 12.65 10.24
N ALA A 102 5.44 11.37 10.04
CA ALA A 102 4.88 10.93 8.78
C ALA A 102 3.51 11.60 8.53
N MET A 103 2.59 11.56 9.48
CA MET A 103 1.25 12.11 9.31
C MET A 103 1.26 13.64 9.18
N LEU A 104 2.05 14.36 10.00
CA LEU A 104 2.19 15.81 9.93
C LEU A 104 2.87 16.25 8.64
N GLY A 105 4.01 15.63 8.28
CA GLY A 105 4.74 15.98 7.08
C GLY A 105 3.91 15.76 5.82
N MET A 106 3.31 14.58 5.68
CA MET A 106 2.41 14.29 4.56
C MET A 106 1.23 15.26 4.52
N GLY A 107 0.59 15.54 5.67
CA GLY A 107 -0.56 16.44 5.76
C GLY A 107 -0.21 17.88 5.37
N ILE A 108 0.89 18.42 5.88
CA ILE A 108 1.35 19.77 5.55
C ILE A 108 1.66 19.90 4.05
N PHE A 109 2.54 19.03 3.52
CA PHE A 109 2.95 19.15 2.13
C PHE A 109 1.83 18.83 1.15
N MET A 110 0.92 17.91 1.49
CA MET A 110 -0.28 17.66 0.69
C MET A 110 -1.19 18.89 0.64
N SER A 111 -1.34 19.63 1.75
CA SER A 111 -2.10 20.89 1.80
C SER A 111 -1.43 22.03 1.02
N LEU A 112 -0.12 21.98 0.83
CA LEU A 112 0.61 22.99 0.07
C LEU A 112 0.59 22.74 -1.44
N ILE A 113 0.33 21.53 -1.90
CA ILE A 113 0.29 21.16 -3.33
C ILE A 113 -0.59 22.10 -4.16
N PRO A 114 -1.83 22.45 -3.74
CA PRO A 114 -2.68 23.35 -4.54
C PRO A 114 -2.13 24.77 -4.72
N LEU A 115 -1.14 25.16 -3.92
CA LEU A 115 -0.47 26.46 -4.04
C LEU A 115 0.68 26.46 -5.06
N ALA A 116 0.98 25.29 -5.66
CA ALA A 116 2.02 25.20 -6.67
C ALA A 116 1.58 25.93 -7.95
N THR A 117 2.43 26.86 -8.38
CA THR A 117 2.23 27.68 -9.59
C THR A 117 2.99 27.14 -10.80
N THR A 118 3.91 26.22 -10.59
CA THR A 118 4.72 25.60 -11.65
C THR A 118 4.78 24.10 -11.47
N PRO A 119 4.91 23.32 -12.57
CA PRO A 119 5.04 21.86 -12.50
C PRO A 119 6.24 21.40 -11.67
N LEU A 120 7.34 22.13 -11.70
CA LEU A 120 8.54 21.79 -10.92
C LEU A 120 8.34 22.00 -9.41
N TYR A 121 7.64 23.09 -9.03
CA TYR A 121 7.30 23.34 -7.64
C TYR A 121 6.33 22.30 -7.11
N PHE A 122 5.35 21.90 -7.92
CA PHE A 122 4.44 20.78 -7.63
C PHE A 122 5.24 19.48 -7.40
N ALA A 123 6.17 19.12 -8.32
CA ALA A 123 7.00 17.94 -8.19
C ALA A 123 7.86 17.97 -6.92
N PHE A 124 8.41 19.12 -6.57
CA PHE A 124 9.18 19.29 -5.34
C PHE A 124 8.35 19.04 -4.08
N LEU A 125 7.15 19.63 -3.99
CA LEU A 125 6.23 19.37 -2.87
C LEU A 125 5.84 17.90 -2.78
N PHE A 126 5.59 17.29 -3.94
CA PHE A 126 5.24 15.87 -4.01
C PHE A 126 6.40 14.95 -3.58
N CYS A 127 7.65 15.32 -3.89
CA CYS A 127 8.84 14.64 -3.36
C CYS A 127 8.93 14.76 -1.83
N LEU A 128 8.57 15.91 -1.26
CA LEU A 128 8.52 16.07 0.21
C LEU A 128 7.42 15.20 0.84
N VAL A 129 6.25 15.03 0.19
CA VAL A 129 5.25 14.04 0.64
C VAL A 129 5.85 12.63 0.66
N GLY A 130 6.63 12.26 -0.37
CA GLY A 130 7.36 10.98 -0.44
C GLY A 130 8.41 10.82 0.66
N PHE A 131 9.16 11.87 0.97
CA PHE A 131 10.16 11.90 2.04
C PHE A 131 9.54 11.63 3.41
N PHE A 132 8.37 12.22 3.68
CA PHE A 132 7.65 12.02 4.93
C PHE A 132 6.77 10.76 4.94
N ASN A 133 6.63 10.03 3.84
CA ASN A 133 5.81 8.83 3.76
C ASN A 133 6.26 7.75 4.78
N GLY A 134 5.38 6.79 5.06
CA GLY A 134 5.67 5.65 5.94
C GLY A 134 4.88 5.64 7.26
N SER A 135 3.76 6.35 7.35
CA SER A 135 2.89 6.37 8.53
C SER A 135 2.44 4.97 8.97
N SER A 136 2.06 4.12 8.02
CA SER A 136 1.61 2.75 8.29
C SER A 136 2.72 1.86 8.87
N MET A 137 3.94 1.96 8.35
CA MET A 137 5.09 1.20 8.88
C MET A 137 5.45 1.66 10.30
N SER A 138 5.47 2.98 10.52
CA SER A 138 5.72 3.56 11.85
C SER A 138 4.65 3.16 12.86
N ALA A 139 3.36 3.16 12.46
CA ALA A 139 2.26 2.73 13.30
C ALA A 139 2.33 1.23 13.63
N GLN A 140 2.71 0.38 12.68
CA GLN A 140 2.96 -1.04 12.93
C GLN A 140 4.09 -1.24 13.94
N SER A 141 5.20 -0.54 13.77
CA SER A 141 6.34 -0.59 14.71
C SER A 141 5.93 -0.16 16.12
N LEU A 142 5.17 0.93 16.23
CA LEU A 142 4.64 1.40 17.51
C LEU A 142 3.66 0.38 18.14
N MET A 143 2.80 -0.23 17.34
CA MET A 143 1.86 -1.24 17.80
C MET A 143 2.56 -2.48 18.30
N VAL A 144 3.59 -2.96 17.59
CA VAL A 144 4.41 -4.11 18.01
C VAL A 144 5.05 -3.87 19.37
N ALA A 145 5.62 -2.68 19.59
CA ALA A 145 6.30 -2.35 20.84
C ALA A 145 5.36 -2.17 22.04
N ASN A 146 4.13 -1.75 21.82
CA ASN A 146 3.21 -1.36 22.88
C ASN A 146 2.00 -2.29 23.03
N THR A 147 2.03 -3.49 22.43
CA THR A 147 0.93 -4.48 22.51
C THR A 147 1.43 -5.81 23.10
N PRO A 148 0.69 -6.44 24.02
CA PRO A 148 1.03 -7.75 24.55
C PRO A 148 1.14 -8.80 23.43
N PRO A 149 2.13 -9.75 23.47
CA PRO A 149 2.36 -10.75 22.42
C PRO A 149 1.11 -11.54 22.03
N LYS A 150 0.28 -11.91 23.01
CA LYS A 150 -0.97 -12.65 22.79
C LYS A 150 -2.03 -11.87 21.99
N LYS A 151 -1.93 -10.55 21.89
CA LYS A 151 -2.88 -9.66 21.20
C LYS A 151 -2.29 -9.02 19.94
N LEU A 152 -1.02 -9.29 19.64
CA LEU A 152 -0.30 -8.66 18.53
C LEU A 152 -0.94 -8.96 17.16
N GLY A 153 -1.40 -10.19 16.94
CA GLY A 153 -2.08 -10.56 15.69
C GLY A 153 -3.33 -9.72 15.44
N ILE A 154 -4.18 -9.55 16.45
CA ILE A 154 -5.39 -8.70 16.34
C ILE A 154 -5.00 -7.24 16.10
N ALA A 155 -3.96 -6.75 16.76
CA ALA A 155 -3.51 -5.38 16.64
C ALA A 155 -2.97 -5.06 15.24
N LEU A 156 -2.13 -5.92 14.68
CA LEU A 156 -1.60 -5.74 13.33
C LEU A 156 -2.67 -5.91 12.25
N SER A 157 -3.57 -6.87 12.41
CA SER A 157 -4.68 -7.05 11.45
C SER A 157 -5.64 -5.86 11.47
N SER A 158 -5.91 -5.25 12.63
CA SER A 158 -6.75 -4.05 12.72
C SER A 158 -6.12 -2.84 11.99
N LEU A 159 -4.80 -2.66 12.09
CA LEU A 159 -4.07 -1.64 11.34
C LEU A 159 -4.16 -1.87 9.83
N GLN A 160 -3.93 -3.11 9.37
CA GLN A 160 -4.00 -3.43 7.94
C GLN A 160 -5.42 -3.26 7.39
N THR A 161 -6.44 -3.70 8.13
CA THR A 161 -7.84 -3.49 7.76
C THR A 161 -8.16 -2.00 7.65
N ALA A 162 -7.70 -1.18 8.60
CA ALA A 162 -7.90 0.26 8.58
C ALA A 162 -7.27 0.93 7.34
N VAL A 163 -6.06 0.53 6.96
CA VAL A 163 -5.39 0.99 5.73
C VAL A 163 -6.20 0.62 4.49
N LEU A 164 -6.66 -0.64 4.38
CA LEU A 164 -7.46 -1.10 3.25
C LEU A 164 -8.80 -0.37 3.14
N VAL A 165 -9.48 -0.19 4.28
CA VAL A 165 -10.73 0.58 4.33
C VAL A 165 -10.49 2.03 3.92
N GLY A 166 -9.43 2.67 4.41
CA GLY A 166 -9.06 4.03 4.04
C GLY A 166 -8.79 4.16 2.54
N GLN A 167 -7.99 3.26 1.98
CA GLN A 167 -7.69 3.22 0.54
C GLN A 167 -8.94 3.00 -0.32
N THR A 168 -9.93 2.28 0.20
CA THR A 168 -11.20 2.05 -0.47
C THR A 168 -12.14 3.25 -0.39
N LEU A 169 -12.26 3.86 0.80
CA LEU A 169 -13.13 5.02 1.02
C LEU A 169 -12.59 6.28 0.35
N GLY A 170 -11.26 6.43 0.21
CA GLY A 170 -10.64 7.59 -0.40
C GLY A 170 -11.21 7.96 -1.76
N PRO A 171 -11.15 7.10 -2.78
CA PRO A 171 -11.73 7.38 -4.09
C PRO A 171 -13.23 7.63 -4.07
N VAL A 172 -13.98 6.98 -3.17
CA VAL A 172 -15.43 7.20 -3.00
C VAL A 172 -15.69 8.63 -2.53
N VAL A 173 -15.02 9.04 -1.44
CA VAL A 173 -15.12 10.40 -0.89
C VAL A 173 -14.66 11.44 -1.93
N ALA A 174 -13.56 11.17 -2.65
CA ALA A 174 -13.05 12.04 -3.70
C ALA A 174 -14.07 12.25 -4.83
N THR A 175 -14.70 11.17 -5.31
CA THR A 175 -15.70 11.25 -6.37
C THR A 175 -16.91 12.08 -5.94
N VAL A 176 -17.39 11.87 -4.72
CA VAL A 176 -18.50 12.67 -4.16
C VAL A 176 -18.08 14.15 -4.00
N ALA A 177 -16.89 14.41 -3.44
CA ALA A 177 -16.40 15.77 -3.24
C ALA A 177 -16.27 16.55 -4.57
N VAL A 178 -15.72 15.91 -5.61
CA VAL A 178 -15.57 16.53 -6.93
C VAL A 178 -16.93 16.76 -7.60
N SER A 179 -17.92 15.89 -7.39
CA SER A 179 -19.27 16.09 -7.95
C SER A 179 -19.99 17.30 -7.32
N VAL A 180 -19.62 17.70 -6.11
CA VAL A 180 -20.20 18.85 -5.40
C VAL A 180 -19.41 20.15 -5.63
N VAL A 181 -18.08 20.10 -5.56
CA VAL A 181 -17.19 21.30 -5.54
C VAL A 181 -16.58 21.61 -6.90
N PHE A 182 -16.59 20.69 -7.84
CA PHE A 182 -16.07 20.80 -9.23
C PHE A 182 -14.58 21.12 -9.41
N GLN A 183 -13.80 21.31 -8.36
CA GLN A 183 -12.37 21.63 -8.45
C GLN A 183 -11.48 20.55 -7.78
N PRO A 184 -10.65 19.81 -8.55
CA PRO A 184 -9.77 18.75 -8.01
C PRO A 184 -8.75 19.24 -6.97
N GLN A 185 -8.40 20.53 -7.00
CA GLN A 185 -7.48 21.15 -6.05
C GLN A 185 -7.95 21.01 -4.60
N TRP A 186 -9.25 21.09 -4.33
CA TRP A 186 -9.83 20.92 -3.00
C TRP A 186 -9.60 19.55 -2.41
N LEU A 187 -9.40 18.51 -3.26
CA LEU A 187 -9.08 17.17 -2.78
C LEU A 187 -7.73 17.10 -2.06
N PHE A 188 -6.73 17.86 -2.53
CA PHE A 188 -5.44 17.89 -1.87
C PHE A 188 -5.50 18.62 -0.53
N TRP A 189 -6.29 19.70 -0.44
CA TRP A 189 -6.53 20.38 0.83
C TRP A 189 -7.30 19.49 1.80
N LEU A 190 -8.35 18.84 1.34
CA LEU A 190 -9.13 17.91 2.14
C LEU A 190 -8.26 16.73 2.61
N SER A 191 -7.44 16.18 1.73
CA SER A 191 -6.48 15.10 2.06
C SER A 191 -5.49 15.53 3.15
N GLY A 192 -4.90 16.70 2.99
CA GLY A 192 -4.01 17.28 3.98
C GLY A 192 -4.71 17.51 5.32
N ALA A 193 -5.92 18.10 5.31
CA ALA A 193 -6.71 18.33 6.52
C ALA A 193 -7.04 17.03 7.26
N VAL A 194 -7.43 15.98 6.54
CA VAL A 194 -7.72 14.65 7.12
C VAL A 194 -6.46 14.02 7.73
N MET A 195 -5.30 14.16 7.07
CA MET A 195 -4.02 13.66 7.61
C MET A 195 -3.56 14.47 8.84
N LEU A 196 -3.77 15.79 8.84
CA LEU A 196 -3.51 16.63 10.00
C LEU A 196 -4.44 16.29 11.16
N LEU A 197 -5.72 16.02 10.90
CA LEU A 197 -6.65 15.53 11.91
C LEU A 197 -6.18 14.20 12.50
N ALA A 198 -5.72 13.27 11.66
CA ALA A 198 -5.14 12.01 12.11
C ALA A 198 -3.93 12.24 13.04
N SER A 199 -3.07 13.22 12.72
CA SER A 199 -1.91 13.56 13.55
C SER A 199 -2.35 14.12 14.91
N VAL A 200 -3.37 14.97 14.96
CA VAL A 200 -3.94 15.50 16.22
C VAL A 200 -4.48 14.38 17.11
N LEU A 201 -5.17 13.38 16.52
CA LEU A 201 -5.62 12.21 17.27
C LEU A 201 -4.45 11.44 17.90
N VAL A 202 -3.36 11.25 17.13
CA VAL A 202 -2.16 10.56 17.63
C VAL A 202 -1.46 11.39 18.71
N ILE A 203 -1.34 12.72 18.56
CA ILE A 203 -0.72 13.61 19.55
C ILE A 203 -1.46 13.47 20.89
N ARG A 204 -2.77 13.60 20.86
CA ARG A 204 -3.60 13.70 22.06
C ARG A 204 -3.86 12.35 22.73
N LEU A 205 -4.09 11.30 21.95
CA LEU A 205 -4.67 10.06 22.47
C LEU A 205 -3.70 8.88 22.48
N VAL A 206 -2.69 8.83 21.59
CA VAL A 206 -1.72 7.73 21.57
C VAL A 206 -0.65 7.97 22.62
N LYS A 207 -0.34 6.95 23.42
CA LYS A 207 0.72 6.96 24.43
C LYS A 207 1.71 5.85 24.14
N GLU A 208 2.99 6.15 24.30
CA GLU A 208 4.10 5.22 24.07
C GLU A 208 4.84 4.95 25.38
N VAL A 209 5.08 3.69 25.68
CA VAL A 209 6.08 3.28 26.65
C VAL A 209 7.40 3.13 25.87
N LYS A 210 8.33 4.06 26.06
CA LYS A 210 9.62 4.03 25.37
C LYS A 210 10.39 2.78 25.79
N GLN A 211 10.59 1.89 24.87
CA GLN A 211 11.54 0.78 24.99
C GLN A 211 12.71 1.14 24.07
N LEU A 212 13.73 1.78 24.65
CA LEU A 212 14.97 2.07 23.94
C LEU A 212 15.67 0.72 23.67
N ALA A 213 15.93 0.41 22.43
CA ALA A 213 16.70 -0.76 22.06
C ALA A 213 18.16 -0.57 22.52
N PRO A 214 18.72 -1.46 23.33
CA PRO A 214 20.13 -1.38 23.67
C PRO A 214 20.97 -1.90 22.50
N GLY A 215 21.80 -1.04 21.95
CA GLY A 215 22.86 -1.43 21.02
C GLY A 215 22.78 -0.81 19.61
N PRO A 216 23.90 -0.87 18.86
CA PRO A 216 23.95 -0.35 17.50
C PRO A 216 23.07 -1.16 16.57
N TRP A 217 22.25 -0.48 15.79
CA TRP A 217 21.45 -1.06 14.74
C TRP A 217 22.34 -1.69 13.65
N LYS A 218 22.30 -3.00 13.51
CA LYS A 218 22.97 -3.74 12.43
C LYS A 218 21.92 -4.44 11.58
N PRO A 219 21.43 -3.83 10.51
CA PRO A 219 20.49 -4.49 9.62
C PRO A 219 21.22 -5.52 8.74
N ASP A 220 20.95 -6.78 8.95
CA ASP A 220 21.32 -7.83 7.99
C ASP A 220 20.24 -7.99 6.92
N TRP A 221 20.17 -7.00 6.03
CA TRP A 221 19.15 -6.98 4.98
C TRP A 221 19.49 -7.93 3.85
N ILE A 222 20.74 -7.91 3.40
CA ILE A 222 21.19 -8.70 2.24
C ILE A 222 21.20 -10.18 2.57
N GLY A 223 21.71 -10.56 3.75
CA GLY A 223 21.74 -11.96 4.19
C GLY A 223 20.34 -12.55 4.40
N SER A 224 19.45 -11.77 5.01
CA SER A 224 18.05 -12.19 5.18
C SER A 224 17.31 -12.34 3.86
N LEU A 225 17.49 -11.43 2.91
CA LEU A 225 16.87 -11.52 1.58
C LEU A 225 17.43 -12.72 0.80
N SER A 226 18.75 -12.92 0.81
CA SER A 226 19.39 -14.06 0.14
C SER A 226 18.89 -15.41 0.68
N THR A 227 18.68 -15.49 1.98
CA THR A 227 18.14 -16.71 2.63
C THR A 227 16.69 -16.97 2.18
N LEU A 228 15.86 -15.94 2.11
CA LEU A 228 14.47 -16.06 1.64
C LEU A 228 14.40 -16.45 0.16
N LEU A 229 15.26 -15.88 -0.69
CA LEU A 229 15.28 -16.17 -2.12
C LEU A 229 15.81 -17.59 -2.46
N LYS A 230 16.50 -18.26 -1.53
CA LYS A 230 16.84 -19.69 -1.67
C LYS A 230 15.60 -20.59 -1.65
N VAL A 231 14.46 -20.12 -1.13
CA VAL A 231 13.18 -20.83 -1.20
C VAL A 231 12.46 -20.42 -2.49
N PRO A 232 12.39 -21.27 -3.53
CA PRO A 232 11.90 -20.85 -4.87
C PRO A 232 10.49 -20.27 -4.86
N ARG A 233 9.60 -20.78 -4.00
CA ARG A 233 8.23 -20.28 -3.88
C ARG A 233 8.13 -18.88 -3.29
N ILE A 234 9.06 -18.47 -2.43
CA ILE A 234 9.09 -17.12 -1.85
C ILE A 234 9.42 -16.09 -2.94
N GLY A 235 10.40 -16.37 -3.79
CA GLY A 235 10.73 -15.51 -4.93
C GLY A 235 9.54 -15.33 -5.89
N ALA A 236 8.80 -16.41 -6.15
CA ALA A 236 7.58 -16.36 -6.95
C ALA A 236 6.51 -15.47 -6.30
N LEU A 237 6.30 -15.58 -4.99
CA LEU A 237 5.33 -14.75 -4.26
C LEU A 237 5.75 -13.28 -4.21
N PHE A 238 7.03 -12.95 -4.14
CA PHE A 238 7.53 -11.58 -4.25
C PHE A 238 7.22 -11.01 -5.64
N PHE A 239 7.47 -11.78 -6.70
CA PHE A 239 7.14 -11.38 -8.07
C PHE A 239 5.63 -11.19 -8.26
N LEU A 240 4.79 -12.08 -7.74
CA LEU A 240 3.33 -11.94 -7.82
C LEU A 240 2.82 -10.74 -7.01
N GLY A 241 3.42 -10.45 -5.85
CA GLY A 241 3.13 -9.25 -5.06
C GLY A 241 3.51 -7.97 -5.81
N PHE A 242 4.66 -7.97 -6.46
CA PHE A 242 5.11 -6.90 -7.35
C PHE A 242 4.10 -6.67 -8.49
N MET A 243 3.72 -7.73 -9.20
CA MET A 243 2.75 -7.64 -10.30
C MET A 243 1.39 -7.12 -9.84
N ASN A 244 0.87 -7.64 -8.71
CA ASN A 244 -0.41 -7.17 -8.16
C ASN A 244 -0.37 -5.66 -7.83
N ALA A 245 0.72 -5.18 -7.26
CA ALA A 245 0.90 -3.77 -6.93
C ALA A 245 1.03 -2.88 -8.18
N ALA A 246 1.78 -3.32 -9.17
CA ALA A 246 1.93 -2.61 -10.44
C ALA A 246 0.59 -2.48 -11.18
N LEU A 247 -0.15 -3.58 -11.34
CA LEU A 247 -1.42 -3.62 -12.07
C LEU A 247 -2.57 -2.93 -11.32
N GLY A 248 -2.54 -2.96 -9.98
CA GLY A 248 -3.53 -2.33 -9.12
C GLY A 248 -3.26 -0.86 -8.87
N SER A 249 -2.48 -0.59 -7.85
CA SER A 249 -2.21 0.77 -7.36
C SER A 249 -1.29 1.56 -8.29
N GLY A 250 -0.32 0.90 -8.94
CA GLY A 250 0.60 1.56 -9.85
C GLY A 250 -0.10 2.13 -11.08
N ASN A 251 -1.12 1.46 -11.61
CA ASN A 251 -1.83 1.91 -12.80
C ASN A 251 -2.85 3.04 -12.55
N ILE A 252 -3.19 3.36 -11.30
CA ILE A 252 -4.32 4.25 -11.02
C ILE A 252 -4.14 5.65 -11.62
N THR A 253 -2.94 6.19 -11.57
CA THR A 253 -2.61 7.50 -12.15
C THR A 253 -2.56 7.48 -13.68
N ILE A 254 -2.05 6.41 -14.27
CA ILE A 254 -2.00 6.25 -15.73
C ILE A 254 -3.39 6.01 -16.33
N LEU A 255 -4.24 5.28 -15.64
CA LEU A 255 -5.64 5.15 -16.04
C LEU A 255 -6.39 6.47 -15.99
N SER A 256 -6.00 7.38 -15.08
CA SER A 256 -6.54 8.74 -15.07
C SER A 256 -6.10 9.53 -16.31
N VAL A 257 -4.84 9.40 -16.76
CA VAL A 257 -4.39 9.96 -18.05
C VAL A 257 -5.16 9.33 -19.21
N TYR A 258 -5.37 8.01 -19.16
CA TYR A 258 -6.13 7.32 -20.21
C TYR A 258 -7.61 7.77 -20.26
N VAL A 259 -8.25 8.08 -19.13
CA VAL A 259 -9.57 8.70 -19.09
C VAL A 259 -9.58 10.03 -19.87
N LEU A 260 -8.56 10.87 -19.67
CA LEU A 260 -8.45 12.13 -20.40
C LEU A 260 -8.37 11.91 -21.93
N GLN A 261 -7.62 10.89 -22.37
CA GLN A 261 -7.55 10.52 -23.79
C GLN A 261 -8.88 9.95 -24.31
N LEU A 262 -9.56 9.08 -23.52
CA LEU A 262 -10.86 8.53 -23.93
C LEU A 262 -11.94 9.63 -24.08
N LEU A 263 -11.90 10.66 -23.26
CA LEU A 263 -12.83 11.80 -23.36
C LEU A 263 -12.59 12.65 -24.62
N THR A 264 -11.40 12.61 -25.22
CA THR A 264 -11.17 13.24 -26.53
C THR A 264 -11.71 12.39 -27.69
N ILE A 265 -11.79 11.06 -27.49
CA ILE A 265 -12.31 10.10 -28.48
C ILE A 265 -13.84 10.04 -28.44
N ASP A 266 -14.43 10.12 -27.24
CA ASP A 266 -15.88 10.07 -27.01
C ASP A 266 -16.40 11.42 -26.43
N PRO A 267 -16.63 12.45 -27.27
CA PRO A 267 -17.13 13.72 -26.81
C PRO A 267 -18.57 13.67 -26.26
N LEU A 268 -19.30 12.57 -26.52
CA LEU A 268 -20.68 12.38 -26.05
C LEU A 268 -20.73 11.82 -24.61
N ALA A 269 -19.59 11.42 -24.05
CA ALA A 269 -19.52 11.00 -22.65
C ALA A 269 -19.88 12.17 -21.71
N LYS A 270 -21.09 12.13 -21.15
CA LYS A 270 -21.56 13.12 -20.19
C LYS A 270 -20.75 13.01 -18.88
N GLY A 271 -20.30 14.14 -18.35
CA GLY A 271 -19.58 14.22 -17.09
C GLY A 271 -18.21 14.88 -17.19
N SER A 272 -17.72 15.43 -16.09
CA SER A 272 -16.40 16.04 -16.04
C SER A 272 -15.28 14.99 -16.06
N PRO A 273 -14.06 15.33 -16.51
CA PRO A 273 -12.91 14.44 -16.42
C PRO A 273 -12.69 13.91 -15.00
N ALA A 274 -12.87 14.76 -13.99
CA ALA A 274 -12.73 14.39 -12.59
C ALA A 274 -13.78 13.36 -12.14
N PHE A 275 -15.02 13.46 -12.63
CA PHE A 275 -16.07 12.46 -12.38
C PHE A 275 -15.64 11.08 -12.89
N TRP A 276 -15.18 10.97 -14.14
CA TRP A 276 -14.78 9.70 -14.72
C TRP A 276 -13.53 9.10 -14.06
N ILE A 277 -12.55 9.93 -13.71
CA ILE A 277 -11.37 9.49 -12.95
C ILE A 277 -11.79 8.94 -11.58
N GLY A 278 -12.70 9.65 -10.90
CA GLY A 278 -13.25 9.19 -9.63
C GLY A 278 -14.04 7.88 -9.79
N ALA A 279 -14.88 7.75 -10.82
CA ALA A 279 -15.65 6.54 -11.10
C ALA A 279 -14.76 5.32 -11.36
N VAL A 280 -13.66 5.49 -12.11
CA VAL A 280 -12.66 4.44 -12.37
C VAL A 280 -11.99 3.98 -11.06
N ALA A 281 -11.58 4.92 -10.21
CA ALA A 281 -10.97 4.61 -8.91
C ALA A 281 -11.97 3.98 -7.93
N MET A 282 -13.20 4.52 -7.88
CA MET A 282 -14.29 3.99 -7.06
C MET A 282 -14.70 2.58 -7.49
N GLY A 283 -14.75 2.31 -8.82
CA GLY A 283 -15.07 0.99 -9.36
C GLY A 283 -14.11 -0.08 -8.85
N LEU A 284 -12.81 0.20 -8.84
CA LEU A 284 -11.80 -0.68 -8.24
C LEU A 284 -12.03 -0.86 -6.73
N ALA A 285 -12.22 0.25 -6.01
CA ALA A 285 -12.30 0.23 -4.55
C ALA A 285 -13.52 -0.55 -4.05
N VAL A 286 -14.70 -0.23 -4.58
CA VAL A 286 -15.97 -0.89 -4.19
C VAL A 286 -15.96 -2.37 -4.55
N SER A 287 -15.53 -2.71 -5.77
CA SER A 287 -15.46 -4.12 -6.21
C SER A 287 -14.47 -4.94 -5.37
N SER A 288 -13.36 -4.33 -4.95
CA SER A 288 -12.39 -4.98 -4.05
C SER A 288 -12.99 -5.30 -2.68
N VAL A 289 -13.78 -4.39 -2.10
CA VAL A 289 -14.47 -4.64 -0.82
C VAL A 289 -15.51 -5.74 -0.97
N ILE A 290 -16.31 -5.71 -2.04
CA ILE A 290 -17.30 -6.74 -2.35
C ILE A 290 -16.60 -8.10 -2.45
N SER A 291 -15.52 -8.18 -3.22
CA SER A 291 -14.76 -9.43 -3.38
C SER A 291 -14.17 -9.94 -2.06
N LEU A 292 -13.53 -9.08 -1.28
CA LEU A 292 -12.93 -9.46 0.02
C LEU A 292 -13.97 -9.93 1.02
N THR A 293 -15.16 -9.31 1.04
CA THR A 293 -16.23 -9.70 1.96
C THR A 293 -16.93 -11.00 1.55
N LEU A 294 -17.24 -11.16 0.27
CA LEU A 294 -17.95 -12.32 -0.24
C LEU A 294 -17.03 -13.55 -0.44
N CYS A 295 -15.86 -13.31 -1.03
CA CYS A 295 -14.93 -14.37 -1.40
C CYS A 295 -13.79 -14.57 -0.37
N GLY A 296 -13.66 -13.72 0.64
CA GLY A 296 -12.64 -13.89 1.69
C GLY A 296 -12.75 -15.22 2.41
N ARG A 297 -13.97 -15.70 2.65
CA ARG A 297 -14.25 -17.05 3.21
C ARG A 297 -13.85 -18.20 2.27
N LEU A 298 -13.71 -17.94 0.98
CA LEU A 298 -13.28 -18.91 -0.02
C LEU A 298 -11.81 -19.31 0.20
N ILE A 299 -10.98 -18.37 0.65
CA ILE A 299 -9.55 -18.60 0.99
C ILE A 299 -9.43 -19.62 2.14
N ASP A 300 -10.44 -19.71 3.02
CA ASP A 300 -10.43 -20.68 4.12
C ASP A 300 -10.93 -22.06 3.69
N ARG A 301 -11.76 -22.15 2.65
CA ARG A 301 -12.34 -23.40 2.14
C ARG A 301 -11.51 -24.03 1.01
N ILE A 302 -10.88 -23.21 0.19
CA ILE A 302 -10.07 -23.64 -0.97
C ILE A 302 -8.60 -23.40 -0.64
N LYS A 303 -7.70 -24.22 -1.18
CA LYS A 303 -6.25 -24.03 -1.05
C LYS A 303 -5.85 -22.63 -1.57
N PRO A 304 -5.13 -21.81 -0.79
CA PRO A 304 -4.79 -20.45 -1.16
C PRO A 304 -4.00 -20.35 -2.48
N GLU A 305 -3.25 -21.41 -2.82
CA GLU A 305 -2.52 -21.50 -4.10
C GLU A 305 -3.45 -21.49 -5.31
N ARG A 306 -4.61 -22.17 -5.21
CA ARG A 306 -5.62 -22.21 -6.29
C ARG A 306 -6.38 -20.90 -6.38
N VAL A 307 -6.76 -20.33 -5.23
CA VAL A 307 -7.41 -19.02 -5.20
C VAL A 307 -6.50 -17.97 -5.84
N LEU A 308 -5.20 -17.99 -5.53
CA LEU A 308 -4.22 -17.10 -6.13
C LEU A 308 -4.14 -17.29 -7.65
N LEU A 309 -4.13 -18.53 -8.16
CA LEU A 309 -4.11 -18.82 -9.60
C LEU A 309 -5.35 -18.23 -10.32
N TYR A 310 -6.56 -18.45 -9.78
CA TYR A 310 -7.78 -17.90 -10.36
C TYR A 310 -7.82 -16.37 -10.29
N SER A 311 -7.29 -15.78 -9.21
CA SER A 311 -7.19 -14.33 -9.05
C SER A 311 -6.25 -13.71 -10.09
N ILE A 312 -5.10 -14.33 -10.35
CA ILE A 312 -4.16 -13.88 -11.38
C ILE A 312 -4.81 -13.96 -12.78
N ALA A 313 -5.47 -15.09 -13.06
CA ALA A 313 -6.17 -15.29 -14.34
C ALA A 313 -7.26 -14.23 -14.56
N GLY A 314 -8.14 -14.03 -13.59
CA GLY A 314 -9.20 -13.03 -13.65
C GLY A 314 -8.68 -11.61 -13.77
N ALA A 315 -7.62 -11.27 -13.01
CA ALA A 315 -6.95 -9.97 -13.10
C ALA A 315 -6.34 -9.75 -14.49
N GLY A 316 -5.65 -10.75 -15.06
CA GLY A 316 -5.08 -10.68 -16.40
C GLY A 316 -6.16 -10.55 -17.49
N LEU A 317 -7.21 -11.34 -17.43
CA LEU A 317 -8.33 -11.28 -18.39
C LEU A 317 -9.02 -9.91 -18.37
N SER A 318 -9.15 -9.29 -17.21
CA SER A 318 -9.76 -7.94 -17.08
C SER A 318 -8.90 -6.81 -17.69
N GLN A 319 -7.61 -7.04 -17.95
CA GLN A 319 -6.73 -6.08 -18.62
C GLN A 319 -6.83 -6.13 -20.15
N ILE A 320 -7.25 -7.26 -20.73
CA ILE A 320 -7.31 -7.43 -22.20
C ILE A 320 -8.20 -6.36 -22.87
N PRO A 321 -9.41 -6.06 -22.37
CA PRO A 321 -10.25 -5.04 -23.01
C PRO A 321 -9.64 -3.64 -23.00
N LEU A 322 -8.66 -3.33 -22.11
CA LEU A 322 -8.00 -2.02 -22.09
C LEU A 322 -7.33 -1.65 -23.43
N LEU A 323 -7.02 -2.64 -24.27
CA LEU A 323 -6.43 -2.46 -25.58
C LEU A 323 -7.40 -1.86 -26.60
N PHE A 324 -8.71 -2.03 -26.39
CA PHE A 324 -9.75 -1.77 -27.38
C PHE A 324 -10.82 -0.78 -26.89
N LEU A 325 -10.57 -0.08 -25.77
CA LEU A 325 -11.57 0.84 -25.21
C LEU A 325 -11.78 2.08 -26.09
N HIS A 326 -13.03 2.51 -26.15
CA HIS A 326 -13.44 3.75 -26.81
C HIS A 326 -14.19 4.68 -25.86
N THR A 327 -14.72 4.18 -24.74
CA THR A 327 -15.52 4.98 -23.80
C THR A 327 -14.99 4.88 -22.37
N PRO A 328 -15.11 5.96 -21.56
CA PRO A 328 -14.73 5.92 -20.15
C PRO A 328 -15.54 4.88 -19.32
N LEU A 329 -16.81 4.62 -19.70
CA LEU A 329 -17.64 3.64 -19.02
C LEU A 329 -17.08 2.21 -19.14
N GLN A 330 -16.57 1.85 -20.33
CA GLN A 330 -15.93 0.54 -20.53
C GLN A 330 -14.72 0.38 -19.60
N LEU A 331 -13.95 1.46 -19.38
CA LEU A 331 -12.83 1.46 -18.45
C LEU A 331 -13.28 1.22 -17.01
N VAL A 332 -14.38 1.83 -16.57
CA VAL A 332 -14.96 1.57 -15.23
C VAL A 332 -15.32 0.10 -15.09
N ILE A 333 -15.97 -0.51 -16.09
CA ILE A 333 -16.34 -1.94 -16.08
C ILE A 333 -15.09 -2.84 -15.95
N CYS A 334 -14.04 -2.54 -16.72
CA CYS A 334 -12.77 -3.26 -16.62
C CYS A 334 -12.15 -3.17 -15.21
N ARG A 335 -12.23 -1.98 -14.57
CA ARG A 335 -11.71 -1.78 -13.21
C ARG A 335 -12.53 -2.51 -12.15
N VAL A 336 -13.84 -2.60 -12.32
CA VAL A 336 -14.71 -3.42 -11.47
C VAL A 336 -14.33 -4.90 -11.60
N ALA A 337 -14.17 -5.42 -12.81
CA ALA A 337 -13.77 -6.80 -13.06
C ALA A 337 -12.37 -7.11 -12.47
N PHE A 338 -11.42 -6.17 -12.63
CA PHE A 338 -10.09 -6.27 -12.04
C PHE A 338 -10.17 -6.31 -10.50
N GLY A 339 -10.92 -5.39 -9.87
CA GLY A 339 -11.05 -5.34 -8.42
C GLY A 339 -11.68 -6.61 -7.82
N LEU A 340 -12.69 -7.20 -8.50
CA LEU A 340 -13.28 -8.48 -8.09
C LEU A 340 -12.25 -9.62 -8.07
N SER A 341 -11.32 -9.62 -9.01
CA SER A 341 -10.33 -10.70 -9.16
C SER A 341 -9.06 -10.44 -8.35
N ALA A 342 -8.44 -9.27 -8.50
CA ALA A 342 -7.11 -8.97 -7.97
C ALA A 342 -7.06 -8.78 -6.46
N SER A 343 -8.17 -8.37 -5.82
CA SER A 343 -8.21 -8.09 -4.38
C SER A 343 -7.88 -9.30 -3.50
N LEU A 344 -8.13 -10.51 -3.98
CA LEU A 344 -7.83 -11.75 -3.25
C LEU A 344 -6.35 -12.16 -3.35
N MET A 345 -5.57 -11.57 -4.28
CA MET A 345 -4.17 -11.95 -4.47
C MET A 345 -3.33 -11.65 -3.23
N LEU A 346 -3.44 -10.44 -2.66
CA LEU A 346 -2.61 -10.01 -1.53
C LEU A 346 -2.83 -10.86 -0.26
N PRO A 347 -4.06 -11.14 0.20
CA PRO A 347 -4.29 -12.05 1.32
C PRO A 347 -3.73 -13.46 1.08
N CYS A 348 -3.86 -14.00 -0.14
CA CYS A 348 -3.28 -15.30 -0.48
C CYS A 348 -1.75 -15.26 -0.44
N ILE A 349 -1.12 -14.23 -0.99
CA ILE A 349 0.34 -14.05 -0.98
C ILE A 349 0.86 -13.98 0.46
N ILE A 350 0.23 -13.18 1.33
CA ILE A 350 0.63 -13.04 2.74
C ILE A 350 0.50 -14.38 3.46
N ARG A 351 -0.59 -15.11 3.25
CA ARG A 351 -0.81 -16.43 3.86
C ARG A 351 0.24 -17.44 3.41
N LEU A 352 0.56 -17.47 2.12
CA LEU A 352 1.57 -18.37 1.55
C LEU A 352 2.98 -18.00 2.00
N LEU A 353 3.32 -16.71 2.03
CA LEU A 353 4.61 -16.24 2.57
C LEU A 353 4.80 -16.71 4.02
N LYS A 354 3.76 -16.58 4.85
CA LYS A 354 3.80 -17.06 6.23
C LYS A 354 3.98 -18.57 6.33
N SER A 355 3.44 -19.35 5.39
CA SER A 355 3.55 -20.82 5.41
C SER A 355 4.86 -21.34 4.83
N TYR A 356 5.50 -20.61 3.91
CA TYR A 356 6.75 -21.04 3.25
C TYR A 356 8.00 -20.39 3.85
N ALA A 357 7.85 -19.31 4.63
CA ALA A 357 9.00 -18.66 5.26
C ALA A 357 9.67 -19.59 6.28
N PRO A 358 11.01 -19.60 6.36
CA PRO A 358 11.73 -20.28 7.42
C PRO A 358 11.31 -19.77 8.81
N HIS A 359 11.42 -20.63 9.82
CA HIS A 359 11.03 -20.29 11.20
C HIS A 359 11.63 -18.96 11.65
N GLY A 360 10.77 -18.05 12.13
CA GLY A 360 11.16 -16.71 12.62
C GLY A 360 11.45 -15.68 11.54
N MET A 361 11.26 -15.99 10.24
CA MET A 361 11.49 -15.05 9.14
C MET A 361 10.19 -14.60 8.43
N ASP A 362 9.03 -15.04 8.86
CA ASP A 362 7.73 -14.71 8.27
C ASP A 362 7.46 -13.21 8.23
N ALA A 363 7.73 -12.47 9.31
CA ALA A 363 7.60 -11.01 9.34
C ALA A 363 8.56 -10.32 8.35
N ARG A 364 9.80 -10.81 8.22
CA ARG A 364 10.78 -10.30 7.26
C ARG A 364 10.34 -10.56 5.82
N ALA A 365 9.83 -11.76 5.52
CA ALA A 365 9.32 -12.09 4.20
C ALA A 365 8.17 -11.16 3.77
N ILE A 366 7.22 -10.86 4.67
CA ILE A 366 6.14 -9.91 4.41
C ILE A 366 6.68 -8.48 4.19
N SER A 367 7.69 -8.06 4.97
CA SER A 367 8.31 -6.74 4.81
C SER A 367 9.01 -6.59 3.45
N TYR A 368 9.75 -7.60 2.99
CA TYR A 368 10.35 -7.58 1.66
C TYR A 368 9.29 -7.57 0.55
N ALA A 369 8.24 -8.38 0.67
CA ALA A 369 7.14 -8.35 -0.28
C ALA A 369 6.53 -6.95 -0.40
N THR A 370 6.35 -6.25 0.72
CA THR A 370 5.85 -4.86 0.75
C THR A 370 6.83 -3.89 0.10
N ALA A 371 8.14 -4.05 0.33
CA ALA A 371 9.17 -3.22 -0.30
C ALA A 371 9.16 -3.39 -1.84
N PHE A 372 9.06 -4.62 -2.34
CA PHE A 372 8.93 -4.89 -3.78
C PHE A 372 7.64 -4.29 -4.37
N GLN A 373 6.55 -4.26 -3.60
CA GLN A 373 5.30 -3.61 -4.03
C GLN A 373 5.48 -2.09 -4.18
N PHE A 374 6.20 -1.41 -3.30
CA PHE A 374 6.47 0.03 -3.45
C PHE A 374 7.26 0.34 -4.72
N ILE A 375 8.29 -0.46 -5.02
CA ILE A 375 9.02 -0.33 -6.29
C ILE A 375 8.07 -0.51 -7.48
N ALA A 376 7.18 -1.51 -7.42
CA ALA A 376 6.23 -1.79 -8.49
C ALA A 376 5.24 -0.63 -8.73
N ILE A 377 4.73 -0.02 -7.64
CA ILE A 377 3.80 1.11 -7.73
C ILE A 377 4.45 2.34 -8.39
N GLY A 378 5.75 2.55 -8.18
CA GLY A 378 6.50 3.62 -8.85
C GLY A 378 6.86 3.27 -10.30
N LEU A 379 7.31 2.03 -10.54
CA LEU A 379 7.79 1.58 -11.84
C LEU A 379 6.66 1.48 -12.90
N ALA A 380 5.44 1.12 -12.50
CA ALA A 380 4.31 0.98 -13.42
C ALA A 380 3.98 2.30 -14.14
N PRO A 381 3.72 3.43 -13.48
CA PRO A 381 3.45 4.70 -14.16
C PRO A 381 4.71 5.25 -14.86
N PHE A 382 5.92 4.99 -14.36
CA PHE A 382 7.16 5.35 -15.02
C PHE A 382 7.32 4.64 -16.36
N SER A 383 7.09 3.32 -16.43
CA SER A 383 7.14 2.57 -17.67
C SER A 383 6.07 3.03 -18.67
N ALA A 384 4.88 3.41 -18.19
CA ALA A 384 3.85 4.00 -19.04
C ALA A 384 4.28 5.37 -19.59
N GLY A 385 4.99 6.18 -18.78
CA GLY A 385 5.55 7.47 -19.19
C GLY A 385 6.65 7.35 -20.25
N LEU A 386 7.36 6.22 -20.31
CA LEU A 386 8.33 5.93 -21.37
C LEU A 386 7.68 5.41 -22.65
N ILE A 387 6.70 4.51 -22.51
CA ILE A 387 6.05 3.82 -23.63
C ILE A 387 4.99 4.72 -24.29
N GLY A 388 4.23 5.47 -23.48
CA GLY A 388 3.09 6.26 -23.92
C GLY A 388 3.41 7.24 -25.03
N PRO A 389 4.44 8.11 -24.91
CA PRO A 389 4.81 9.06 -25.96
C PRO A 389 5.32 8.42 -27.23
N ALA A 390 6.02 7.27 -27.12
CA ALA A 390 6.64 6.62 -28.26
C ALA A 390 5.68 5.73 -29.06
N LEU A 391 4.82 4.98 -28.36
CA LEU A 391 3.99 3.94 -28.96
C LEU A 391 2.50 4.08 -28.65
N GLY A 392 2.16 4.96 -27.71
CA GLY A 392 0.79 5.10 -27.20
C GLY A 392 0.49 4.22 -25.98
N LEU A 393 -0.44 4.64 -25.11
CA LEU A 393 -0.77 3.94 -23.87
C LEU A 393 -1.34 2.52 -24.10
N ARG A 394 -1.88 2.23 -25.28
CA ARG A 394 -2.36 0.89 -25.64
C ARG A 394 -1.24 -0.13 -25.56
N TRP A 395 -0.03 0.21 -25.99
CA TRP A 395 1.14 -0.68 -25.90
C TRP A 395 1.61 -0.92 -24.46
N TYR A 396 1.48 0.09 -23.62
CA TYR A 396 1.70 -0.12 -22.19
C TYR A 396 0.70 -1.13 -21.60
N PHE A 397 -0.59 -1.06 -21.96
CA PHE A 397 -1.57 -2.06 -21.52
C PHE A 397 -1.30 -3.44 -22.13
N ALA A 398 -0.80 -3.52 -23.35
CA ALA A 398 -0.33 -4.79 -23.93
C ALA A 398 0.79 -5.42 -23.09
N LEU A 399 1.75 -4.61 -22.63
CA LEU A 399 2.77 -5.06 -21.70
C LEU A 399 2.17 -5.56 -20.38
N THR A 400 1.19 -4.88 -19.80
CA THR A 400 0.55 -5.32 -18.54
C THR A 400 -0.20 -6.65 -18.71
N VAL A 401 -0.84 -6.88 -19.88
CA VAL A 401 -1.47 -8.16 -20.23
C VAL A 401 -0.41 -9.26 -20.36
N ALA A 402 0.68 -8.99 -21.09
CA ALA A 402 1.78 -9.96 -21.25
C ALA A 402 2.41 -10.34 -19.89
N MET A 403 2.64 -9.35 -19.02
CA MET A 403 3.15 -9.58 -17.66
C MET A 403 2.17 -10.38 -16.80
N SER A 404 0.87 -10.15 -16.91
CA SER A 404 -0.17 -10.93 -16.22
C SER A 404 -0.18 -12.39 -16.68
N LEU A 405 -0.04 -12.61 -17.99
CA LEU A 405 0.06 -13.96 -18.56
C LEU A 405 1.33 -14.67 -18.07
N LEU A 406 2.45 -13.98 -18.08
CA LEU A 406 3.72 -14.51 -17.58
C LEU A 406 3.62 -14.86 -16.09
N ALA A 407 2.99 -14.01 -15.28
CA ALA A 407 2.74 -14.29 -13.85
C ALA A 407 1.85 -15.53 -13.66
N PHE A 408 0.82 -15.69 -14.51
CA PHE A 408 -0.06 -16.85 -14.50
C PHE A 408 0.69 -18.14 -14.85
N LEU A 409 1.41 -18.15 -15.95
CA LEU A 409 2.21 -19.31 -16.41
C LEU A 409 3.30 -19.67 -15.39
N PHE A 410 3.96 -18.67 -14.83
CA PHE A 410 4.99 -18.88 -13.82
C PHE A 410 4.42 -19.50 -12.55
N TRP A 411 3.27 -19.02 -12.06
CA TRP A 411 2.63 -19.61 -10.90
C TRP A 411 2.09 -21.02 -11.16
N LEU A 412 1.53 -21.26 -12.34
CA LEU A 412 1.10 -22.58 -12.79
C LEU A 412 2.26 -23.56 -12.81
N TYR A 413 3.41 -23.15 -13.34
CA TYR A 413 4.64 -23.95 -13.32
C TYR A 413 5.09 -24.28 -11.89
N CYS A 414 5.06 -23.30 -10.97
CA CYS A 414 5.40 -23.53 -9.55
C CYS A 414 4.44 -24.50 -8.86
N LEU A 415 3.18 -24.61 -9.31
CA LEU A 415 2.21 -25.55 -8.76
C LEU A 415 2.38 -26.96 -9.30
N THR A 416 2.78 -27.11 -10.58
CA THR A 416 2.92 -28.42 -11.24
C THR A 416 4.25 -29.08 -10.93
N ASN A 417 5.31 -28.30 -10.69
CA ASN A 417 6.64 -28.80 -10.41
C ASN A 417 6.82 -29.14 -8.91
N LYS A 418 6.60 -30.42 -8.56
CA LYS A 418 6.75 -30.93 -7.19
C LYS A 418 8.19 -30.86 -6.62
N LYS A 419 9.22 -30.64 -7.46
CA LYS A 419 10.63 -30.54 -7.02
C LYS A 419 10.95 -29.22 -6.31
N THR A 420 9.99 -28.30 -6.24
CA THR A 420 10.14 -26.99 -5.56
C THR A 420 9.56 -26.99 -4.13
N THR A 421 9.22 -28.17 -3.59
CA THR A 421 8.79 -28.34 -2.19
C THR A 421 9.96 -28.48 -1.25
#